data_01bd5018a01dc4fe22e3f685a34bd4ce
#
_entry.id   01bd5018a01dc4fe22e3f685a34bd4ce
#
_cell.length_a   1.000
_cell.length_b   1.000
_cell.length_c   1.000
_cell.angle_alpha   90.00
_cell.angle_beta   90.00
_cell.angle_gamma   90.00
#
_symmetry.space_group_name_H-M   'P 1'
#
loop_
_entity.id
_entity.type
_entity.pdbx_description
1 polymer ?
#
loop_
_entity_poly.entity_id
_entity_poly.type
_entity_poly.pdbx_seq_one_letter_code
_entity_poly.pdbx_strand_id
1 'polypeptide(L)'
;MRRCFFILLILAGLAPALRGQYRDHRVANPDSLENVIAGWTPERLATASYGERSQVASAFRDLMWGYSLVNGERSLYMARRLAALAREENWLYSIYDAEKIIGQHFWAGGQPDSAAAHFRRSLEAVERMRAGEPNADNPEGYDTVRVDDAYSSLCGAIGNLYNTMDSIPKAMEYYAKAGEIFERYGWKQSSAVLYHNLGETWLDEGDLRQAKECYGESLRYAQEAEDSLMVADALVGLAQVAVRRGRLSKALGYVRTADEYYSQHQDREPGGRIELLDVTEKVLSRQKRQRGVLALVALALLVLTGAFQVLRERLRRLRREKEAADEVIDEAIAALSPAAAPGADDATGGAAEGWTDGEAEDGKPFLSAREREILPLIAAGLTSPQIAEKLFLSLPTIKWYRRKLLEKFDAANTADMVAKAKERGLV
;
A
#
# COMPACT_ATOMS: atom_id res chain seq x y z
N MET A 1 -13.31 12.09 9.68
CA MET A 1 -12.27 12.97 10.28
C MET A 1 -10.87 12.74 9.70
N ARG A 2 -10.39 11.50 9.39
CA ARG A 2 -9.08 11.28 8.74
C ARG A 2 -9.00 11.81 7.30
N ARG A 3 -10.09 11.73 6.51
CA ARG A 3 -10.14 12.23 5.12
C ARG A 3 -10.08 13.76 5.00
N CYS A 4 -10.61 14.52 5.96
CA CYS A 4 -10.54 15.99 5.94
C CYS A 4 -9.15 16.55 6.23
N PHE A 5 -8.32 15.81 6.99
CA PHE A 5 -6.93 16.21 7.25
C PHE A 5 -6.04 16.03 6.00
N PHE A 6 -6.36 15.01 5.18
CA PHE A 6 -5.71 14.75 3.89
C PHE A 6 -5.98 15.86 2.86
N ILE A 7 -7.18 16.43 2.83
CA ILE A 7 -7.57 17.50 1.89
C ILE A 7 -6.74 18.77 2.11
N LEU A 8 -6.41 19.12 3.35
CA LEU A 8 -5.52 20.24 3.67
C LEU A 8 -4.06 19.97 3.24
N LEU A 9 -3.61 18.70 3.29
CA LEU A 9 -2.29 18.28 2.85
C LEU A 9 -2.18 18.25 1.31
N ILE A 10 -3.24 17.86 0.60
CA ILE A 10 -3.28 17.88 -0.88
C ILE A 10 -3.22 19.32 -1.41
N LEU A 11 -3.84 20.29 -0.73
CA LEU A 11 -3.71 21.71 -1.08
C LEU A 11 -2.29 22.24 -0.84
N ALA A 12 -1.60 21.76 0.17
CA ALA A 12 -0.18 22.04 0.40
C ALA A 12 0.71 21.31 -0.61
N GLY A 13 0.37 20.08 -1.02
CA GLY A 13 1.12 19.28 -1.99
C GLY A 13 0.94 19.71 -3.45
N LEU A 14 -0.19 20.36 -3.82
CA LEU A 14 -0.38 20.97 -5.14
C LEU A 14 0.43 22.28 -5.31
N ALA A 15 0.84 22.89 -4.20
CA ALA A 15 1.62 24.13 -4.22
C ALA A 15 2.99 24.00 -4.91
N PRO A 16 3.76 22.88 -4.82
CA PRO A 16 5.06 22.78 -5.51
C PRO A 16 4.97 22.65 -7.03
N ALA A 17 4.00 21.90 -7.52
CA ALA A 17 3.84 21.67 -8.95
C ALA A 17 3.45 22.94 -9.72
N LEU A 18 2.74 23.82 -9.05
CA LEU A 18 2.40 25.14 -9.59
C LEU A 18 3.56 26.13 -9.51
N ARG A 19 4.59 25.84 -8.68
CA ARG A 19 5.72 26.78 -8.44
C ARG A 19 6.78 26.81 -9.54
N GLY A 20 6.92 25.75 -10.33
CA GLY A 20 7.94 25.71 -11.39
C GLY A 20 7.63 26.54 -12.63
N GLN A 21 6.37 26.75 -12.93
CA GLN A 21 5.90 27.56 -14.07
C GLN A 21 5.28 28.90 -13.67
N TYR A 22 4.79 29.02 -12.44
CA TYR A 22 4.31 30.29 -11.94
C TYR A 22 5.49 31.10 -11.38
N ARG A 23 5.77 32.23 -12.02
CA ARG A 23 6.54 33.34 -11.44
C ARG A 23 6.17 33.43 -9.96
N ASP A 24 7.17 33.65 -9.12
CA ASP A 24 7.00 33.94 -7.68
C ASP A 24 5.88 34.98 -7.51
N HIS A 25 4.63 34.51 -7.34
CA HIS A 25 3.43 35.33 -7.12
C HIS A 25 3.41 35.90 -5.69
N ARG A 26 4.59 36.04 -5.05
CA ARG A 26 4.71 36.95 -3.95
C ARG A 26 4.36 38.32 -4.50
N VAL A 27 3.13 38.74 -4.22
CA VAL A 27 2.72 40.09 -4.46
C VAL A 27 3.75 40.98 -3.76
N ALA A 28 4.57 41.62 -4.54
CA ALA A 28 5.70 42.43 -4.02
C ALA A 28 5.24 43.51 -3.03
N ASN A 29 3.97 43.89 -3.13
CA ASN A 29 3.32 44.80 -2.20
C ASN A 29 1.80 44.56 -2.19
N PRO A 30 1.26 43.64 -1.37
CA PRO A 30 -0.19 43.38 -1.28
C PRO A 30 -0.98 44.63 -0.85
N ASP A 31 -0.41 45.48 0.01
CA ASP A 31 -1.08 46.71 0.45
C ASP A 31 -1.30 47.70 -0.70
N SER A 32 -0.39 47.77 -1.67
CA SER A 32 -0.54 48.60 -2.86
C SER A 32 -1.72 48.13 -3.74
N LEU A 33 -1.85 46.79 -3.92
CA LEU A 33 -2.95 46.22 -4.71
C LEU A 33 -4.29 46.30 -3.95
N GLU A 34 -4.29 46.13 -2.64
CA GLU A 34 -5.47 46.36 -1.82
C GLU A 34 -5.94 47.81 -1.92
N ASN A 35 -5.03 48.79 -1.97
CA ASN A 35 -5.38 50.20 -2.21
C ASN A 35 -6.01 50.42 -3.59
N VAL A 36 -5.53 49.70 -4.64
CA VAL A 36 -6.12 49.76 -5.98
C VAL A 36 -7.58 49.28 -5.96
N ILE A 37 -7.89 48.23 -5.22
CA ILE A 37 -9.25 47.67 -5.14
C ILE A 37 -10.13 48.38 -4.06
N ALA A 38 -9.53 49.15 -3.17
CA ALA A 38 -10.24 49.88 -2.14
C ALA A 38 -11.21 50.89 -2.80
N GLY A 39 -12.44 50.85 -2.37
CA GLY A 39 -13.51 51.76 -2.90
C GLY A 39 -14.09 51.37 -4.28
N TRP A 40 -13.67 50.21 -4.86
CA TRP A 40 -14.35 49.63 -6.02
C TRP A 40 -15.54 48.77 -5.58
N THR A 41 -16.72 49.42 -5.43
CA THR A 41 -17.98 48.75 -5.18
C THR A 41 -18.53 48.17 -6.49
N PRO A 42 -19.52 47.21 -6.43
CA PRO A 42 -20.19 46.70 -7.64
C PRO A 42 -20.83 47.84 -8.47
N GLU A 43 -21.42 48.84 -7.83
CA GLU A 43 -22.05 49.99 -8.48
C GLU A 43 -21.01 50.84 -9.23
N ARG A 44 -19.84 51.05 -8.64
CA ARG A 44 -18.74 51.79 -9.29
C ARG A 44 -18.19 51.02 -10.46
N LEU A 45 -18.02 49.69 -10.30
CA LEU A 45 -17.56 48.83 -11.42
C LEU A 45 -18.53 48.85 -12.60
N ALA A 46 -19.83 48.87 -12.37
CA ALA A 46 -20.86 48.92 -13.41
C ALA A 46 -20.80 50.19 -14.29
N THR A 47 -20.25 51.28 -13.75
CA THR A 47 -20.10 52.57 -14.50
C THR A 47 -18.68 52.84 -14.97
N ALA A 48 -17.72 51.96 -14.61
CA ALA A 48 -16.31 52.11 -14.94
C ALA A 48 -16.03 51.81 -16.42
N SER A 49 -14.97 52.44 -16.97
CA SER A 49 -14.46 52.12 -18.28
C SER A 49 -13.89 50.68 -18.35
N TYR A 50 -13.80 50.11 -19.54
CA TYR A 50 -13.17 48.81 -19.77
C TYR A 50 -11.76 48.73 -19.19
N GLY A 51 -10.92 49.78 -19.40
CA GLY A 51 -9.56 49.86 -18.89
C GLY A 51 -9.49 49.80 -17.36
N GLU A 52 -10.38 50.53 -16.67
CA GLU A 52 -10.48 50.50 -15.20
C GLU A 52 -10.92 49.13 -14.70
N ARG A 53 -11.92 48.50 -15.33
CA ARG A 53 -12.38 47.15 -14.96
C ARG A 53 -11.28 46.11 -15.17
N SER A 54 -10.53 46.19 -16.27
CA SER A 54 -9.38 45.32 -16.56
C SER A 54 -8.27 45.45 -15.50
N GLN A 55 -7.94 46.71 -15.11
CA GLN A 55 -6.96 46.95 -14.06
C GLN A 55 -7.40 46.38 -12.69
N VAL A 56 -8.66 46.57 -12.31
CA VAL A 56 -9.21 46.03 -11.07
C VAL A 56 -9.24 44.51 -11.11
N ALA A 57 -9.59 43.89 -12.25
CA ALA A 57 -9.58 42.44 -12.43
C ALA A 57 -8.16 41.86 -12.27
N SER A 58 -7.16 42.53 -12.81
CA SER A 58 -5.76 42.15 -12.62
C SER A 58 -5.38 42.19 -11.14
N ALA A 59 -5.73 43.24 -10.42
CA ALA A 59 -5.46 43.34 -9.00
C ALA A 59 -6.19 42.25 -8.17
N PHE A 60 -7.45 41.92 -8.49
CA PHE A 60 -8.16 40.80 -7.88
C PHE A 60 -7.45 39.48 -8.13
N ARG A 61 -6.96 39.24 -9.37
CA ARG A 61 -6.25 38.00 -9.72
C ARG A 61 -4.93 37.88 -8.95
N ASP A 62 -4.13 38.93 -8.91
CA ASP A 62 -2.85 38.94 -8.22
C ASP A 62 -3.02 38.71 -6.71
N LEU A 63 -4.00 39.38 -6.09
CA LEU A 63 -4.32 39.19 -4.67
C LEU A 63 -4.90 37.79 -4.40
N MET A 64 -5.77 37.28 -5.28
CA MET A 64 -6.30 35.93 -5.18
C MET A 64 -5.18 34.89 -5.09
N TRP A 65 -4.22 34.95 -6.02
CA TRP A 65 -3.06 34.06 -6.00
C TRP A 65 -2.11 34.34 -4.85
N GLY A 66 -1.84 35.60 -4.51
CA GLY A 66 -1.00 35.97 -3.37
C GLY A 66 -1.54 35.46 -2.04
N TYR A 67 -2.86 35.44 -1.85
CA TYR A 67 -3.50 34.94 -0.63
C TYR A 67 -3.77 33.42 -0.64
N SER A 68 -3.67 32.75 -1.77
CA SER A 68 -4.07 31.33 -1.90
C SER A 68 -3.37 30.40 -0.89
N LEU A 69 -2.14 30.70 -0.49
CA LEU A 69 -1.35 29.90 0.45
C LEU A 69 -1.35 30.45 1.89
N VAL A 70 -1.67 31.72 2.09
CA VAL A 70 -1.54 32.40 3.41
C VAL A 70 -2.88 32.75 4.04
N ASN A 71 -3.91 33.01 3.24
CA ASN A 71 -5.23 33.38 3.71
C ASN A 71 -6.32 32.94 2.71
N GLY A 72 -6.78 31.69 2.83
CA GLY A 72 -7.77 31.11 1.93
C GLY A 72 -9.09 31.89 1.86
N GLU A 73 -9.56 32.49 2.94
CA GLU A 73 -10.78 33.30 2.96
C GLU A 73 -10.64 34.58 2.13
N ARG A 74 -9.49 35.27 2.24
CA ARG A 74 -9.20 36.43 1.39
C ARG A 74 -9.06 36.03 -0.07
N SER A 75 -8.34 34.95 -0.35
CA SER A 75 -8.23 34.39 -1.69
C SER A 75 -9.61 34.09 -2.29
N LEU A 76 -10.49 33.41 -1.55
CA LEU A 76 -11.88 33.15 -1.96
C LEU A 76 -12.66 34.44 -2.22
N TYR A 77 -12.51 35.44 -1.35
CA TYR A 77 -13.18 36.72 -1.55
C TYR A 77 -12.75 37.38 -2.87
N MET A 78 -11.45 37.42 -3.15
CA MET A 78 -10.91 37.99 -4.40
C MET A 78 -11.35 37.16 -5.61
N ALA A 79 -11.35 35.85 -5.51
CA ALA A 79 -11.82 34.95 -6.57
C ALA A 79 -13.30 35.22 -6.94
N ARG A 80 -14.17 35.38 -5.94
CA ARG A 80 -15.60 35.68 -6.16
C ARG A 80 -15.81 37.03 -6.85
N ARG A 81 -15.04 38.06 -6.47
CA ARG A 81 -15.09 39.38 -7.10
C ARG A 81 -14.59 39.31 -8.54
N LEU A 82 -13.49 38.62 -8.79
CA LEU A 82 -12.97 38.39 -10.13
C LEU A 82 -13.97 37.60 -10.98
N ALA A 83 -14.54 36.52 -10.47
CA ALA A 83 -15.50 35.70 -11.20
C ALA A 83 -16.76 36.48 -11.59
N ALA A 84 -17.26 37.37 -10.74
CA ALA A 84 -18.42 38.22 -11.06
C ALA A 84 -18.10 39.15 -12.22
N LEU A 85 -17.02 39.92 -12.13
CA LEU A 85 -16.59 40.86 -13.16
C LEU A 85 -16.23 40.14 -14.47
N ALA A 86 -15.50 39.02 -14.39
CA ALA A 86 -15.10 38.26 -15.56
C ALA A 86 -16.27 37.66 -16.35
N ARG A 87 -17.38 37.27 -15.66
CA ARG A 87 -18.58 36.79 -16.34
C ARG A 87 -19.32 37.89 -17.08
N GLU A 88 -19.41 39.09 -16.48
CA GLU A 88 -20.02 40.26 -17.13
C GLU A 88 -19.29 40.65 -18.41
N GLU A 89 -17.96 40.59 -18.39
CA GLU A 89 -17.09 40.98 -19.50
C GLU A 89 -16.77 39.79 -20.43
N ASN A 90 -17.20 38.57 -20.10
CA ASN A 90 -16.83 37.32 -20.81
C ASN A 90 -15.31 37.10 -20.92
N TRP A 91 -14.53 37.39 -19.87
CA TRP A 91 -13.08 37.15 -19.81
C TRP A 91 -12.78 35.71 -19.46
N LEU A 92 -12.58 34.86 -20.45
CA LEU A 92 -12.50 33.43 -20.31
C LEU A 92 -11.35 32.98 -19.40
N TYR A 93 -10.17 33.57 -19.53
CA TYR A 93 -9.03 33.21 -18.68
C TYR A 93 -9.27 33.58 -17.21
N SER A 94 -9.89 34.72 -16.96
CA SER A 94 -10.24 35.17 -15.61
C SER A 94 -11.35 34.32 -15.00
N ILE A 95 -12.33 33.87 -15.80
CA ILE A 95 -13.37 32.92 -15.39
C ILE A 95 -12.71 31.60 -14.98
N TYR A 96 -11.81 31.06 -15.83
CA TYR A 96 -11.07 29.83 -15.51
C TYR A 96 -10.36 29.95 -14.17
N ASP A 97 -9.51 30.96 -13.98
CA ASP A 97 -8.71 31.14 -12.79
C ASP A 97 -9.58 31.25 -11.52
N ALA A 98 -10.55 32.15 -11.55
CA ALA A 98 -11.40 32.41 -10.41
C ALA A 98 -12.25 31.19 -10.03
N GLU A 99 -12.89 30.55 -11.00
CA GLU A 99 -13.74 29.37 -10.77
C GLU A 99 -12.91 28.18 -10.26
N LYS A 100 -11.68 28.01 -10.73
CA LYS A 100 -10.75 26.98 -10.22
C LYS A 100 -10.43 27.21 -8.74
N ILE A 101 -10.06 28.42 -8.34
CA ILE A 101 -9.76 28.75 -6.94
C ILE A 101 -10.97 28.57 -6.04
N ILE A 102 -12.17 29.02 -6.48
CA ILE A 102 -13.40 28.81 -5.73
C ILE A 102 -13.68 27.31 -5.57
N GLY A 103 -13.53 26.53 -6.64
CA GLY A 103 -13.68 25.07 -6.59
C GLY A 103 -12.72 24.40 -5.61
N GLN A 104 -11.45 24.78 -5.61
CA GLN A 104 -10.46 24.29 -4.67
C GLN A 104 -10.81 24.62 -3.22
N HIS A 105 -11.33 25.82 -2.96
CA HIS A 105 -11.75 26.23 -1.63
C HIS A 105 -12.93 25.37 -1.13
N PHE A 106 -13.97 25.15 -1.97
CA PHE A 106 -15.09 24.27 -1.62
C PHE A 106 -14.63 22.81 -1.41
N TRP A 107 -13.69 22.33 -2.22
CA TRP A 107 -13.12 21.00 -2.04
C TRP A 107 -12.41 20.88 -0.69
N ALA A 108 -11.52 21.84 -0.36
CA ALA A 108 -10.85 21.90 0.93
C ALA A 108 -11.84 21.99 2.11
N GLY A 109 -12.96 22.67 1.94
CA GLY A 109 -14.06 22.75 2.91
C GLY A 109 -14.95 21.50 2.99
N GLY A 110 -14.59 20.40 2.29
CA GLY A 110 -15.36 19.15 2.31
C GLY A 110 -16.71 19.22 1.59
N GLN A 111 -16.85 20.09 0.60
CA GLN A 111 -18.04 20.29 -0.23
C GLN A 111 -17.79 19.90 -1.69
N PRO A 112 -17.61 18.59 -1.99
CA PRO A 112 -17.17 18.11 -3.32
C PRO A 112 -18.16 18.44 -4.43
N ASP A 113 -19.46 18.44 -4.18
CA ASP A 113 -20.46 18.77 -5.19
C ASP A 113 -20.38 20.26 -5.62
N SER A 114 -20.17 21.14 -4.64
CA SER A 114 -19.94 22.57 -4.92
C SER A 114 -18.63 22.76 -5.69
N ALA A 115 -17.58 22.07 -5.29
CA ALA A 115 -16.29 22.07 -6.00
C ALA A 115 -16.46 21.61 -7.45
N ALA A 116 -17.16 20.51 -7.70
CA ALA A 116 -17.44 19.98 -9.04
C ALA A 116 -18.20 21.00 -9.90
N ALA A 117 -19.15 21.73 -9.35
CA ALA A 117 -19.89 22.76 -10.07
C ALA A 117 -18.99 23.93 -10.49
N HIS A 118 -18.05 24.35 -9.65
CA HIS A 118 -17.09 25.41 -9.96
C HIS A 118 -16.03 24.92 -10.96
N PHE A 119 -15.47 23.73 -10.79
CA PHE A 119 -14.53 23.15 -11.76
C PHE A 119 -15.16 22.95 -13.15
N ARG A 120 -16.45 22.62 -13.23
CA ARG A 120 -17.17 22.52 -14.50
C ARG A 120 -17.23 23.86 -15.22
N ARG A 121 -17.55 24.97 -14.52
CA ARG A 121 -17.54 26.32 -15.11
C ARG A 121 -16.14 26.75 -15.53
N SER A 122 -15.14 26.40 -14.75
CA SER A 122 -13.73 26.61 -15.11
C SER A 122 -13.35 25.84 -16.37
N LEU A 123 -13.76 24.56 -16.47
CA LEU A 123 -13.50 23.70 -17.63
C LEU A 123 -14.18 24.24 -18.91
N GLU A 124 -15.43 24.66 -18.81
CA GLU A 124 -16.17 25.27 -19.91
C GLU A 124 -15.43 26.51 -20.47
N ALA A 125 -14.91 27.36 -19.58
CA ALA A 125 -14.14 28.52 -20.01
C ALA A 125 -12.85 28.13 -20.74
N VAL A 126 -12.12 27.12 -20.25
CA VAL A 126 -10.89 26.64 -20.89
C VAL A 126 -11.20 25.96 -22.24
N GLU A 127 -12.27 25.19 -22.34
CA GLU A 127 -12.68 24.54 -23.60
C GLU A 127 -13.05 25.58 -24.68
N ARG A 128 -13.72 26.66 -24.30
CA ARG A 128 -13.99 27.81 -25.19
C ARG A 128 -12.71 28.48 -25.64
N MET A 129 -11.72 28.67 -24.74
CA MET A 129 -10.39 29.18 -25.14
C MET A 129 -9.67 28.23 -26.11
N ARG A 130 -9.74 26.92 -25.90
CA ARG A 130 -9.16 25.90 -26.81
C ARG A 130 -9.84 25.86 -28.17
N ALA A 131 -11.14 26.14 -28.22
CA ALA A 131 -11.89 26.27 -29.47
C ALA A 131 -11.56 27.56 -30.23
N GLY A 132 -10.71 28.43 -29.69
CA GLY A 132 -10.33 29.70 -30.31
C GLY A 132 -11.46 30.75 -30.28
N GLU A 133 -12.37 30.68 -29.30
CA GLU A 133 -13.46 31.65 -29.22
C GLU A 133 -12.91 33.06 -28.99
N PRO A 134 -13.32 34.04 -29.82
CA PRO A 134 -12.89 35.43 -29.67
C PRO A 134 -13.30 35.98 -28.29
N ASN A 135 -12.39 36.69 -27.67
CA ASN A 135 -12.58 37.18 -26.31
C ASN A 135 -12.07 38.62 -26.15
N ALA A 136 -12.77 39.40 -25.33
CA ALA A 136 -12.44 40.81 -25.14
C ALA A 136 -11.11 41.03 -24.38
N ASP A 137 -10.70 40.10 -23.51
CA ASP A 137 -9.42 40.18 -22.80
C ASP A 137 -8.26 39.59 -23.62
N ASN A 138 -8.53 38.93 -24.74
CA ASN A 138 -7.53 38.46 -25.69
C ASN A 138 -8.06 38.34 -27.11
N PRO A 139 -8.20 39.46 -27.83
CA PRO A 139 -8.76 39.50 -29.19
C PRO A 139 -7.89 38.79 -30.23
N GLU A 140 -6.60 38.64 -29.99
CA GLU A 140 -5.66 37.91 -30.87
C GLU A 140 -5.69 36.38 -30.66
N GLY A 141 -6.48 35.90 -29.69
CA GLY A 141 -6.51 34.51 -29.29
C GLY A 141 -5.47 34.15 -28.22
N TYR A 142 -5.69 33.06 -27.55
CA TYR A 142 -4.78 32.61 -26.48
C TYR A 142 -3.64 31.78 -27.05
N ASP A 143 -2.45 31.94 -26.49
CA ASP A 143 -1.34 31.02 -26.74
C ASP A 143 -1.72 29.59 -26.38
N THR A 144 -1.56 28.68 -27.35
CA THR A 144 -1.94 27.27 -27.21
C THR A 144 -1.28 26.59 -25.99
N VAL A 145 0.02 26.90 -25.78
CA VAL A 145 0.76 26.33 -24.62
C VAL A 145 0.14 26.75 -23.29
N ARG A 146 -0.23 28.01 -23.16
CA ARG A 146 -0.88 28.59 -21.99
C ARG A 146 -2.27 27.98 -21.75
N VAL A 147 -3.04 27.74 -22.79
CA VAL A 147 -4.37 27.15 -22.71
C VAL A 147 -4.28 25.67 -22.36
N ASP A 148 -3.34 24.95 -22.95
CA ASP A 148 -3.08 23.54 -22.62
C ASP A 148 -2.56 23.38 -21.18
N ASP A 149 -1.75 24.32 -20.67
CA ASP A 149 -1.35 24.37 -19.25
C ASP A 149 -2.58 24.55 -18.34
N ALA A 150 -3.44 25.51 -18.65
CA ALA A 150 -4.67 25.73 -17.89
C ALA A 150 -5.57 24.49 -17.89
N TYR A 151 -5.76 23.86 -19.07
CA TYR A 151 -6.58 22.66 -19.21
C TYR A 151 -6.03 21.47 -18.43
N SER A 152 -4.75 21.17 -18.60
CA SER A 152 -4.12 20.03 -17.93
C SER A 152 -4.07 20.19 -16.41
N SER A 153 -3.78 21.41 -15.93
CA SER A 153 -3.80 21.74 -14.50
C SER A 153 -5.21 21.58 -13.90
N LEU A 154 -6.25 21.98 -14.64
CA LEU A 154 -7.64 21.80 -14.21
C LEU A 154 -8.05 20.33 -14.26
N CYS A 155 -7.65 19.58 -15.29
CA CYS A 155 -7.87 18.12 -15.36
C CYS A 155 -7.23 17.40 -14.17
N GLY A 156 -6.03 17.77 -13.77
CA GLY A 156 -5.41 17.24 -12.54
C GLY A 156 -6.25 17.52 -11.29
N ALA A 157 -6.73 18.76 -11.12
CA ALA A 157 -7.59 19.12 -9.98
C ALA A 157 -8.93 18.36 -9.99
N ILE A 158 -9.57 18.19 -11.15
CA ILE A 158 -10.80 17.42 -11.29
C ILE A 158 -10.54 15.93 -11.03
N GLY A 159 -9.43 15.39 -11.49
CA GLY A 159 -9.01 14.00 -11.20
C GLY A 159 -8.88 13.77 -9.70
N ASN A 160 -8.19 14.66 -8.99
CA ASN A 160 -8.07 14.61 -7.53
C ASN A 160 -9.43 14.71 -6.82
N LEU A 161 -10.33 15.58 -7.29
CA LEU A 161 -11.69 15.68 -6.75
C LEU A 161 -12.45 14.35 -6.90
N TYR A 162 -12.46 13.75 -8.10
CA TYR A 162 -13.12 12.46 -8.32
C TYR A 162 -12.49 11.33 -7.52
N ASN A 163 -11.18 11.35 -7.30
CA ASN A 163 -10.50 10.42 -6.41
C ASN A 163 -11.03 10.54 -4.97
N THR A 164 -11.18 11.75 -4.44
CA THR A 164 -11.76 11.95 -3.09
C THR A 164 -13.24 11.56 -2.99
N MET A 165 -13.95 11.51 -4.13
CA MET A 165 -15.35 11.03 -4.24
C MET A 165 -15.45 9.51 -4.49
N ASP A 166 -14.36 8.76 -4.36
CA ASP A 166 -14.27 7.32 -4.66
C ASP A 166 -14.71 6.98 -6.11
N SER A 167 -14.61 7.93 -7.05
CA SER A 167 -14.96 7.75 -8.46
C SER A 167 -13.72 7.54 -9.33
N ILE A 168 -13.02 6.42 -9.08
CA ILE A 168 -11.73 6.11 -9.71
C ILE A 168 -11.76 6.15 -11.24
N PRO A 169 -12.79 5.59 -11.95
CA PRO A 169 -12.80 5.65 -13.42
C PRO A 169 -12.77 7.07 -13.96
N LYS A 170 -13.51 8.00 -13.32
CA LYS A 170 -13.50 9.41 -13.71
C LYS A 170 -12.19 10.09 -13.35
N ALA A 171 -11.62 9.79 -12.19
CA ALA A 171 -10.31 10.32 -11.82
C ALA A 171 -9.26 9.95 -12.86
N MET A 172 -9.21 8.67 -13.25
CA MET A 172 -8.28 8.17 -14.27
C MET A 172 -8.48 8.81 -15.64
N GLU A 173 -9.73 9.06 -16.07
CA GLU A 173 -10.04 9.77 -17.31
C GLU A 173 -9.41 11.17 -17.34
N TYR A 174 -9.59 11.93 -16.25
CA TYR A 174 -9.04 13.29 -16.18
C TYR A 174 -7.52 13.30 -16.01
N TYR A 175 -6.95 12.37 -15.28
CA TYR A 175 -5.49 12.21 -15.20
C TYR A 175 -4.87 11.86 -16.54
N ALA A 176 -5.53 11.02 -17.36
CA ALA A 176 -5.07 10.71 -18.70
C ALA A 176 -5.05 11.96 -19.60
N LYS A 177 -6.12 12.78 -19.57
CA LYS A 177 -6.18 14.06 -20.31
C LYS A 177 -5.05 15.01 -19.93
N ALA A 178 -4.69 15.08 -18.64
CA ALA A 178 -3.55 15.89 -18.20
C ALA A 178 -2.22 15.29 -18.68
N GLY A 179 -2.04 13.99 -18.56
CA GLY A 179 -0.83 13.26 -18.93
C GLY A 179 -0.48 13.40 -20.41
N GLU A 180 -1.46 13.31 -21.31
CA GLU A 180 -1.27 13.53 -22.76
C GLU A 180 -0.64 14.89 -23.08
N ILE A 181 -1.02 15.93 -22.36
CA ILE A 181 -0.47 17.27 -22.52
C ILE A 181 0.94 17.35 -21.95
N PHE A 182 1.16 16.79 -20.75
CA PHE A 182 2.48 16.79 -20.11
C PHE A 182 3.52 16.06 -20.96
N GLU A 183 3.14 14.94 -21.57
CA GLU A 183 3.99 14.21 -22.52
C GLU A 183 4.28 15.03 -23.78
N ARG A 184 3.26 15.66 -24.37
CA ARG A 184 3.39 16.49 -25.58
C ARG A 184 4.42 17.60 -25.41
N TYR A 185 4.43 18.26 -24.26
CA TYR A 185 5.32 19.39 -23.98
C TYR A 185 6.57 19.02 -23.18
N GLY A 186 6.71 17.77 -22.75
CA GLY A 186 7.82 17.31 -21.91
C GLY A 186 7.85 17.97 -20.52
N TRP A 187 6.69 18.28 -19.96
CA TRP A 187 6.56 18.95 -18.65
C TRP A 187 6.82 17.96 -17.50
N LYS A 188 8.09 17.73 -17.22
CA LYS A 188 8.56 16.71 -16.27
C LYS A 188 8.06 16.94 -14.86
N GLN A 189 8.04 18.18 -14.39
CA GLN A 189 7.54 18.52 -13.06
C GLN A 189 6.04 18.18 -12.91
N SER A 190 5.23 18.55 -13.89
CA SER A 190 3.80 18.24 -13.91
C SER A 190 3.56 16.74 -14.02
N SER A 191 4.38 16.02 -14.78
CA SER A 191 4.35 14.56 -14.86
C SER A 191 4.68 13.92 -13.51
N ALA A 192 5.67 14.43 -12.78
CA ALA A 192 6.02 13.92 -11.44
C ALA A 192 4.83 14.01 -10.48
N VAL A 193 4.14 15.16 -10.47
CA VAL A 193 2.93 15.36 -9.66
C VAL A 193 1.79 14.45 -10.08
N LEU A 194 1.55 14.30 -11.38
CA LEU A 194 0.52 13.39 -11.89
C LEU A 194 0.75 11.95 -11.43
N TYR A 195 1.97 11.44 -11.58
CA TYR A 195 2.31 10.09 -11.15
C TYR A 195 2.30 9.92 -9.63
N HIS A 196 2.56 10.99 -8.87
CA HIS A 196 2.37 10.98 -7.41
C HIS A 196 0.89 10.78 -7.06
N ASN A 197 -0.02 11.58 -7.64
CA ASN A 197 -1.45 11.48 -7.41
C ASN A 197 -2.03 10.11 -7.83
N LEU A 198 -1.56 9.58 -8.95
CA LEU A 198 -1.87 8.20 -9.37
C LEU A 198 -1.38 7.17 -8.34
N GLY A 199 -0.19 7.39 -7.79
CA GLY A 199 0.36 6.55 -6.72
C GLY A 199 -0.51 6.55 -5.46
N GLU A 200 -1.00 7.71 -5.04
CA GLU A 200 -1.95 7.84 -3.92
C GLU A 200 -3.27 7.12 -4.22
N THR A 201 -3.84 7.33 -5.42
CA THR A 201 -5.06 6.65 -5.85
C THR A 201 -4.93 5.14 -5.75
N TRP A 202 -3.88 4.55 -6.31
CA TRP A 202 -3.64 3.10 -6.24
C TRP A 202 -3.30 2.61 -4.83
N LEU A 203 -2.66 3.46 -4.02
CA LEU A 203 -2.40 3.14 -2.62
C LEU A 203 -3.69 3.04 -1.81
N ASP A 204 -4.64 3.93 -2.03
CA ASP A 204 -5.95 3.92 -1.36
C ASP A 204 -6.81 2.75 -1.81
N GLU A 205 -6.79 2.40 -3.10
CA GLU A 205 -7.40 1.19 -3.65
C GLU A 205 -6.74 -0.11 -3.13
N GLY A 206 -5.54 -0.02 -2.55
CA GLY A 206 -4.79 -1.17 -2.04
C GLY A 206 -3.99 -1.91 -3.10
N ASP A 207 -3.96 -1.45 -4.36
CA ASP A 207 -3.03 -2.00 -5.36
C ASP A 207 -1.61 -1.48 -5.15
N LEU A 208 -0.91 -2.15 -4.24
CA LEU A 208 0.46 -1.80 -3.86
C LEU A 208 1.47 -1.97 -5.01
N ARG A 209 1.11 -2.72 -6.07
CA ARG A 209 1.97 -2.88 -7.24
C ARG A 209 1.92 -1.62 -8.08
N GLN A 210 0.72 -1.21 -8.48
CA GLN A 210 0.50 0.01 -9.26
C GLN A 210 0.95 1.26 -8.51
N ALA A 211 0.63 1.35 -7.20
CA ALA A 211 1.10 2.46 -6.37
C ALA A 211 2.63 2.60 -6.39
N LYS A 212 3.37 1.46 -6.27
CA LYS A 212 4.83 1.47 -6.33
C LYS A 212 5.35 1.91 -7.71
N GLU A 213 4.73 1.45 -8.78
CA GLU A 213 5.10 1.81 -10.15
C GLU A 213 4.90 3.32 -10.38
N CYS A 214 3.72 3.85 -10.00
CA CYS A 214 3.43 5.27 -10.13
C CYS A 214 4.37 6.15 -9.29
N TYR A 215 4.58 5.85 -8.00
CA TYR A 215 5.56 6.60 -7.20
C TYR A 215 7.00 6.47 -7.73
N GLY A 216 7.35 5.36 -8.37
CA GLY A 216 8.62 5.18 -9.04
C GLY A 216 8.79 6.10 -10.24
N GLU A 217 7.75 6.24 -11.08
CA GLU A 217 7.72 7.20 -12.19
C GLU A 217 7.73 8.65 -11.69
N SER A 218 6.96 8.96 -10.63
CA SER A 218 7.01 10.26 -9.97
C SER A 218 8.44 10.62 -9.56
N LEU A 219 9.13 9.70 -8.89
CA LEU A 219 10.53 9.89 -8.48
C LEU A 219 11.46 10.14 -9.67
N ARG A 220 11.30 9.37 -10.76
CA ARG A 220 12.11 9.53 -11.98
C ARG A 220 11.90 10.93 -12.59
N TYR A 221 10.64 11.32 -12.79
CA TYR A 221 10.33 12.64 -13.35
C TYR A 221 10.76 13.79 -12.44
N ALA A 222 10.62 13.65 -11.12
CA ALA A 222 11.08 14.64 -10.15
C ALA A 222 12.61 14.81 -10.18
N GLN A 223 13.36 13.73 -10.33
CA GLN A 223 14.82 13.76 -10.52
C GLN A 223 15.22 14.43 -11.84
N GLU A 224 14.52 14.10 -12.93
CA GLU A 224 14.76 14.74 -14.24
C GLU A 224 14.38 16.23 -14.27
N ALA A 225 13.45 16.64 -13.41
CA ALA A 225 13.04 18.04 -13.23
C ALA A 225 13.91 18.79 -12.19
N GLU A 226 14.86 18.11 -11.55
CA GLU A 226 15.67 18.63 -10.44
C GLU A 226 14.82 19.19 -9.28
N ASP A 227 13.60 18.65 -9.10
CA ASP A 227 12.67 19.07 -8.05
C ASP A 227 12.88 18.24 -6.77
N SER A 228 13.73 18.77 -5.89
CA SER A 228 14.11 18.11 -4.65
C SER A 228 12.93 17.83 -3.72
N LEU A 229 11.92 18.70 -3.69
CA LEU A 229 10.75 18.51 -2.85
C LEU A 229 9.87 17.39 -3.38
N MET A 230 9.66 17.36 -4.70
CA MET A 230 8.90 16.29 -5.34
C MET A 230 9.61 14.93 -5.26
N VAL A 231 10.95 14.93 -5.26
CA VAL A 231 11.75 13.72 -4.95
C VAL A 231 11.42 13.21 -3.54
N ALA A 232 11.38 14.11 -2.54
CA ALA A 232 11.06 13.73 -1.17
C ALA A 232 9.63 13.18 -1.05
N ASP A 233 8.63 13.82 -1.67
CA ASP A 233 7.23 13.38 -1.67
C ASP A 233 7.08 11.99 -2.29
N ALA A 234 7.71 11.74 -3.44
CA ALA A 234 7.71 10.43 -4.08
C ALA A 234 8.36 9.33 -3.21
N LEU A 235 9.43 9.68 -2.48
CA LEU A 235 10.08 8.77 -1.53
C LEU A 235 9.17 8.45 -0.33
N VAL A 236 8.39 9.42 0.17
CA VAL A 236 7.39 9.20 1.22
C VAL A 236 6.30 8.23 0.73
N GLY A 237 5.78 8.40 -0.49
CA GLY A 237 4.84 7.47 -1.10
C GLY A 237 5.40 6.05 -1.23
N LEU A 238 6.65 5.90 -1.69
CA LEU A 238 7.35 4.61 -1.73
C LEU A 238 7.55 3.99 -0.34
N ALA A 239 7.79 4.82 0.69
CA ALA A 239 7.89 4.37 2.07
C ALA A 239 6.54 3.84 2.58
N GLN A 240 5.43 4.50 2.29
CA GLN A 240 4.07 4.03 2.63
C GLN A 240 3.77 2.68 2.00
N VAL A 241 4.06 2.51 0.71
CA VAL A 241 3.93 1.20 0.02
C VAL A 241 4.79 0.14 0.70
N ALA A 242 6.04 0.46 1.05
CA ALA A 242 6.94 -0.48 1.74
C ALA A 242 6.42 -0.88 3.12
N VAL A 243 5.85 0.06 3.88
CA VAL A 243 5.18 -0.19 5.18
C VAL A 243 3.98 -1.13 5.00
N ARG A 244 3.12 -0.88 4.02
CA ARG A 244 1.95 -1.73 3.75
C ARG A 244 2.37 -3.16 3.35
N ARG A 245 3.51 -3.30 2.64
CA ARG A 245 4.12 -4.59 2.28
C ARG A 245 4.93 -5.26 3.40
N GLY A 246 5.05 -4.64 4.58
CA GLY A 246 5.86 -5.16 5.70
C GLY A 246 7.38 -5.05 5.52
N ARG A 247 7.86 -4.33 4.50
CA ARG A 247 9.29 -4.15 4.19
C ARG A 247 9.88 -2.98 4.97
N LEU A 248 9.90 -3.09 6.30
CA LEU A 248 10.22 -1.96 7.20
C LEU A 248 11.63 -1.39 7.01
N SER A 249 12.63 -2.23 6.75
CA SER A 249 14.00 -1.74 6.51
C SER A 249 14.08 -0.87 5.25
N LYS A 250 13.32 -1.24 4.20
CA LYS A 250 13.25 -0.46 2.96
C LYS A 250 12.50 0.86 3.17
N ALA A 251 11.41 0.81 3.94
CA ALA A 251 10.66 2.01 4.31
C ALA A 251 11.56 3.01 5.07
N LEU A 252 12.36 2.55 6.04
CA LEU A 252 13.32 3.40 6.76
C LEU A 252 14.38 4.02 5.83
N GLY A 253 14.82 3.29 4.80
CA GLY A 253 15.73 3.85 3.79
C GLY A 253 15.09 5.03 3.08
N TYR A 254 13.89 4.86 2.56
CA TYR A 254 13.15 5.94 1.88
C TYR A 254 12.88 7.14 2.79
N VAL A 255 12.45 6.89 4.05
CA VAL A 255 12.21 7.93 5.05
C VAL A 255 13.45 8.78 5.31
N ARG A 256 14.62 8.15 5.47
CA ARG A 256 15.89 8.88 5.70
C ARG A 256 16.24 9.77 4.52
N THR A 257 16.17 9.23 3.32
CA THR A 257 16.49 10.01 2.12
C THR A 257 15.50 11.16 1.92
N ALA A 258 14.19 10.95 2.18
CA ALA A 258 13.21 12.03 2.11
C ALA A 258 13.49 13.14 3.17
N ASP A 259 13.85 12.76 4.40
CA ASP A 259 14.19 13.71 5.47
C ASP A 259 15.42 14.55 5.12
N GLU A 260 16.42 13.99 4.44
CA GLU A 260 17.57 14.72 3.92
C GLU A 260 17.16 15.83 2.96
N TYR A 261 16.27 15.53 2.00
CA TYR A 261 15.73 16.52 1.05
C TYR A 261 14.89 17.60 1.74
N TYR A 262 13.98 17.25 2.65
CA TYR A 262 13.18 18.23 3.39
C TYR A 262 14.03 19.10 4.33
N SER A 263 15.12 18.55 4.89
CA SER A 263 16.04 19.31 5.78
C SER A 263 16.73 20.45 5.06
N GLN A 264 16.97 20.31 3.76
CA GLN A 264 17.58 21.34 2.92
C GLN A 264 16.60 22.48 2.58
N HIS A 265 15.28 22.28 2.80
CA HIS A 265 14.21 23.20 2.41
C HIS A 265 13.27 23.57 3.56
N GLN A 266 13.80 23.75 4.77
CA GLN A 266 13.03 23.90 6.02
C GLN A 266 11.97 25.02 6.01
N ASP A 267 12.17 26.05 5.18
CA ASP A 267 11.29 27.23 5.13
C ASP A 267 10.10 27.07 4.16
N ARG A 268 10.00 25.95 3.43
CA ARG A 268 9.10 25.86 2.27
C ARG A 268 7.97 24.85 2.37
N GLU A 269 8.06 23.79 3.21
CA GLU A 269 7.05 22.69 3.18
C GLU A 269 6.77 22.07 4.56
N PRO A 270 5.78 22.58 5.32
CA PRO A 270 5.32 21.91 6.54
C PRO A 270 4.52 20.62 6.27
N GLY A 271 3.83 20.50 5.11
CA GLY A 271 2.93 19.38 4.82
C GLY A 271 3.64 18.04 4.65
N GLY A 272 4.62 17.97 3.75
CA GLY A 272 5.39 16.75 3.49
C GLY A 272 6.15 16.24 4.71
N ARG A 273 6.61 17.13 5.58
CA ARG A 273 7.25 16.75 6.86
C ARG A 273 6.27 16.11 7.85
N ILE A 274 5.02 16.55 7.90
CA ILE A 274 3.98 15.94 8.76
C ILE A 274 3.71 14.51 8.28
N GLU A 275 3.60 14.29 6.99
CA GLU A 275 3.40 12.97 6.41
C GLU A 275 4.61 12.06 6.65
N LEU A 276 5.82 12.57 6.48
CA LEU A 276 7.06 11.87 6.81
C LEU A 276 7.08 11.42 8.28
N LEU A 277 6.67 12.27 9.22
CA LEU A 277 6.60 11.95 10.64
C LEU A 277 5.58 10.85 10.91
N ASP A 278 4.39 10.88 10.30
CA ASP A 278 3.36 9.85 10.42
C ASP A 278 3.86 8.49 9.90
N VAL A 279 4.50 8.48 8.73
CA VAL A 279 5.10 7.26 8.16
C VAL A 279 6.22 6.73 9.06
N THR A 280 7.06 7.62 9.59
CA THR A 280 8.16 7.27 10.51
C THR A 280 7.62 6.62 11.77
N GLU A 281 6.60 7.19 12.40
CA GLU A 281 5.95 6.63 13.59
C GLU A 281 5.36 5.24 13.30
N LYS A 282 4.67 5.08 12.18
CA LYS A 282 4.12 3.78 11.74
C LYS A 282 5.22 2.72 11.55
N VAL A 283 6.35 3.09 10.96
CA VAL A 283 7.50 2.19 10.78
C VAL A 283 8.08 1.79 12.12
N LEU A 284 8.37 2.74 12.99
CA LEU A 284 8.99 2.49 14.29
C LEU A 284 8.08 1.66 15.22
N SER A 285 6.78 1.95 15.24
CA SER A 285 5.80 1.19 16.04
C SER A 285 5.68 -0.27 15.58
N ARG A 286 5.64 -0.53 14.27
CA ARG A 286 5.64 -1.89 13.71
C ARG A 286 6.95 -2.61 13.99
N GLN A 287 8.09 -1.94 13.86
CA GLN A 287 9.40 -2.52 14.17
C GLN A 287 9.51 -2.92 15.65
N LYS A 288 9.05 -2.05 16.56
CA LYS A 288 8.99 -2.33 17.99
C LYS A 288 8.11 -3.56 18.29
N ARG A 289 6.94 -3.67 17.64
CA ARG A 289 6.05 -4.82 17.77
C ARG A 289 6.72 -6.11 17.28
N GLN A 290 7.36 -6.07 16.10
CA GLN A 290 8.07 -7.25 15.56
C GLN A 290 9.20 -7.72 16.47
N ARG A 291 10.00 -6.79 17.01
CA ARG A 291 11.07 -7.12 17.98
C ARG A 291 10.49 -7.75 19.25
N GLY A 292 9.37 -7.23 19.76
CA GLY A 292 8.66 -7.80 20.91
C GLY A 292 8.19 -9.22 20.65
N VAL A 293 7.57 -9.49 19.51
CA VAL A 293 7.14 -10.86 19.13
C VAL A 293 8.32 -11.80 19.00
N LEU A 294 9.41 -11.38 18.35
CA LEU A 294 10.62 -12.20 18.22
C LEU A 294 11.23 -12.53 19.59
N ALA A 295 11.26 -11.56 20.52
CA ALA A 295 11.74 -11.78 21.87
C ALA A 295 10.88 -12.80 22.63
N LEU A 296 9.54 -12.73 22.49
CA LEU A 296 8.61 -13.70 23.08
C LEU A 296 8.79 -15.10 22.49
N VAL A 297 8.96 -15.21 21.17
CA VAL A 297 9.23 -16.51 20.51
C VAL A 297 10.55 -17.09 20.99
N ALA A 298 11.61 -16.28 21.08
CA ALA A 298 12.92 -16.71 21.57
C ALA A 298 12.82 -17.21 23.03
N LEU A 299 12.09 -16.49 23.89
CA LEU A 299 11.84 -16.90 25.26
C LEU A 299 11.07 -18.23 25.33
N ALA A 300 10.02 -18.38 24.53
CA ALA A 300 9.26 -19.63 24.47
C ALA A 300 10.12 -20.81 24.03
N LEU A 301 11.00 -20.62 23.02
CA LEU A 301 11.94 -21.65 22.61
C LEU A 301 12.95 -22.01 23.70
N LEU A 302 13.45 -21.05 24.47
CA LEU A 302 14.31 -21.30 25.60
C LEU A 302 13.61 -22.12 26.70
N VAL A 303 12.35 -21.81 27.02
CA VAL A 303 11.55 -22.56 27.96
C VAL A 303 11.31 -24.01 27.48
N LEU A 304 10.96 -24.18 26.20
CA LEU A 304 10.74 -25.49 25.60
C LEU A 304 12.01 -26.35 25.59
N THR A 305 13.16 -25.76 25.27
CA THR A 305 14.45 -26.47 25.29
C THR A 305 14.82 -26.88 26.70
N GLY A 306 14.61 -26.02 27.70
CA GLY A 306 14.80 -26.35 29.13
C GLY A 306 13.90 -27.49 29.57
N ALA A 307 12.59 -27.41 29.26
CA ALA A 307 11.63 -28.48 29.60
C ALA A 307 12.01 -29.82 28.91
N PHE A 308 12.44 -29.76 27.64
CA PHE A 308 12.91 -30.96 26.93
C PHE A 308 14.15 -31.58 27.58
N GLN A 309 15.10 -30.79 28.05
CA GLN A 309 16.28 -31.30 28.76
C GLN A 309 15.90 -31.98 30.07
N VAL A 310 15.03 -31.36 30.86
CA VAL A 310 14.52 -31.94 32.12
C VAL A 310 13.79 -33.26 31.85
N LEU A 311 12.93 -33.33 30.84
CA LEU A 311 12.24 -34.55 30.46
C LEU A 311 13.20 -35.64 30.01
N ARG A 312 14.22 -35.28 29.20
CA ARG A 312 15.28 -36.18 28.74
C ARG A 312 16.07 -36.77 29.92
N GLU A 313 16.42 -35.96 30.91
CA GLU A 313 17.11 -36.43 32.12
C GLU A 313 16.22 -37.35 32.95
N ARG A 314 14.92 -37.00 33.09
CA ARG A 314 13.96 -37.86 33.80
C ARG A 314 13.78 -39.22 33.13
N LEU A 315 13.69 -39.25 31.81
CA LEU A 315 13.65 -40.48 31.02
C LEU A 315 14.93 -41.33 31.18
N ARG A 316 16.10 -40.69 31.23
CA ARG A 316 17.37 -41.37 31.47
C ARG A 316 17.43 -41.99 32.87
N ARG A 317 16.91 -41.31 33.91
CA ARG A 317 16.83 -41.86 35.26
C ARG A 317 15.91 -43.06 35.28
N LEU A 318 14.71 -42.95 34.72
CA LEU A 318 13.74 -44.07 34.68
C LEU A 318 14.30 -45.30 33.93
N ARG A 319 15.07 -45.09 32.84
CA ARG A 319 15.75 -46.20 32.14
C ARG A 319 16.77 -46.89 33.02
N ARG A 320 17.61 -46.13 33.76
CA ARG A 320 18.60 -46.72 34.70
C ARG A 320 17.93 -47.46 35.85
N GLU A 321 16.83 -46.90 36.39
CA GLU A 321 16.04 -47.56 37.44
C GLU A 321 15.42 -48.87 36.93
N LYS A 322 14.94 -48.89 35.68
CA LYS A 322 14.45 -50.10 35.04
C LYS A 322 15.54 -51.12 34.80
N GLU A 323 16.67 -50.71 34.24
CA GLU A 323 17.85 -51.60 34.01
C GLU A 323 18.35 -52.23 35.32
N ALA A 324 18.42 -51.44 36.39
CA ALA A 324 18.77 -51.95 37.71
C ALA A 324 17.72 -52.92 38.30
N ALA A 325 16.44 -52.66 38.05
CA ALA A 325 15.37 -53.57 38.46
C ALA A 325 15.37 -54.88 37.67
N ASP A 326 15.62 -54.83 36.37
CA ASP A 326 15.75 -55.98 35.47
C ASP A 326 16.97 -56.86 35.91
N GLU A 327 18.12 -56.25 36.27
CA GLU A 327 19.32 -56.92 36.77
C GLU A 327 19.04 -57.67 38.08
N VAL A 328 18.30 -57.07 39.03
CA VAL A 328 17.89 -57.70 40.25
C VAL A 328 16.93 -58.90 40.02
N ILE A 329 16.03 -58.77 39.04
CA ILE A 329 15.13 -59.85 38.62
C ILE A 329 15.90 -61.01 38.02
N ASP A 330 16.85 -60.73 37.15
CA ASP A 330 17.69 -61.75 36.50
C ASP A 330 18.55 -62.46 37.54
N GLU A 331 19.13 -61.76 38.52
CA GLU A 331 19.88 -62.31 39.62
C GLU A 331 19.00 -63.21 40.49
N ALA A 332 17.76 -62.83 40.82
CA ALA A 332 16.79 -63.61 41.53
C ALA A 332 16.35 -64.88 40.78
N ILE A 333 16.16 -64.78 39.46
CA ILE A 333 15.84 -65.91 38.59
C ILE A 333 17.04 -66.90 38.54
N ALA A 334 18.27 -66.42 38.41
CA ALA A 334 19.46 -67.24 38.46
C ALA A 334 19.63 -67.98 39.80
N ALA A 335 19.29 -67.34 40.95
CA ALA A 335 19.34 -67.94 42.28
C ALA A 335 18.24 -68.98 42.51
N LEU A 336 17.14 -68.93 41.80
CA LEU A 336 16.00 -69.87 41.94
C LEU A 336 16.10 -71.05 40.93
N SER A 337 17.04 -71.06 39.99
CA SER A 337 17.23 -72.15 39.05
C SER A 337 18.05 -73.28 39.75
N PRO A 338 17.53 -74.52 39.93
CA PRO A 338 18.29 -75.61 40.42
C PRO A 338 19.35 -76.01 39.39
N ALA A 339 20.59 -76.25 39.90
CA ALA A 339 21.73 -76.72 39.13
C ALA A 339 21.33 -77.97 38.33
N ALA A 340 21.16 -77.83 37.03
CA ALA A 340 21.03 -78.91 36.06
C ALA A 340 22.42 -79.36 35.63
N ALA A 341 22.67 -80.64 35.72
CA ALA A 341 23.90 -81.38 35.38
C ALA A 341 24.29 -81.17 33.91
N PRO A 342 25.58 -81.37 33.56
CA PRO A 342 26.07 -81.04 32.25
C PRO A 342 25.78 -82.12 31.19
N GLY A 343 25.30 -81.79 30.06
CA GLY A 343 25.28 -82.66 28.87
C GLY A 343 24.23 -82.30 27.85
N ALA A 344 24.66 -81.74 26.83
CA ALA A 344 24.36 -81.91 25.40
C ALA A 344 24.33 -80.61 24.65
N ASP A 345 25.26 -80.60 23.79
CA ASP A 345 25.57 -79.86 22.62
C ASP A 345 24.39 -79.17 21.87
N ASP A 346 24.78 -78.01 21.41
CA ASP A 346 24.62 -77.52 20.02
C ASP A 346 23.43 -76.63 19.67
N ALA A 347 23.86 -75.60 19.01
CA ALA A 347 23.26 -74.84 17.93
C ALA A 347 22.52 -73.50 18.25
N THR A 348 23.19 -72.54 17.73
CA THR A 348 22.72 -71.35 17.03
C THR A 348 22.05 -70.24 17.87
N GLY A 349 22.62 -69.17 17.94
CA GLY A 349 22.80 -68.21 16.87
C GLY A 349 21.86 -67.07 17.06
N GLY A 350 22.43 -66.03 17.49
CA GLY A 350 22.13 -64.67 17.37
C GLY A 350 20.80 -64.18 16.85
N ALA A 351 20.33 -63.15 17.18
CA ALA A 351 19.97 -62.17 16.17
C ALA A 351 19.45 -60.90 16.84
N ALA A 352 20.15 -59.87 16.63
CA ALA A 352 19.62 -58.53 16.71
C ALA A 352 18.38 -58.44 15.78
N GLU A 353 17.19 -58.27 16.35
CA GLU A 353 16.00 -58.01 15.54
C GLU A 353 16.08 -56.57 14.96
N GLY A 354 16.59 -56.51 13.71
CA GLY A 354 16.29 -55.45 12.78
C GLY A 354 14.78 -55.48 12.50
N TRP A 355 14.16 -54.34 12.54
CA TRP A 355 12.79 -54.15 12.09
C TRP A 355 12.77 -54.37 10.57
N THR A 356 12.52 -55.57 10.11
CA THR A 356 12.16 -55.87 8.74
C THR A 356 10.68 -55.73 8.53
N ASP A 357 10.26 -55.05 7.45
CA ASP A 357 8.91 -55.03 6.96
C ASP A 357 8.39 -56.46 6.69
N GLY A 358 7.57 -57.00 7.62
CA GLY A 358 6.99 -58.33 7.49
C GLY A 358 5.83 -58.27 6.51
N GLU A 359 5.94 -59.00 5.44
CA GLU A 359 4.77 -59.41 4.68
C GLU A 359 3.94 -60.37 5.51
N ALA A 360 2.64 -60.10 5.69
CA ALA A 360 1.74 -61.02 6.31
C ALA A 360 1.50 -62.22 5.33
N GLU A 361 1.28 -63.44 5.84
CA GLU A 361 1.16 -64.72 5.16
C GLU A 361 0.14 -64.79 4.01
N ASP A 362 -0.54 -63.69 3.63
CA ASP A 362 -1.58 -63.61 2.57
C ASP A 362 -1.25 -62.55 1.47
N GLY A 363 -0.01 -62.09 1.33
CA GLY A 363 0.32 -61.09 0.30
C GLY A 363 -0.25 -59.67 0.54
N LYS A 364 -0.73 -59.41 1.75
CA LYS A 364 -1.29 -58.10 2.13
C LYS A 364 -0.21 -57.28 2.82
N PRO A 365 -0.01 -56.00 2.49
CA PRO A 365 0.98 -55.15 3.19
C PRO A 365 0.57 -54.96 4.66
N PHE A 366 1.54 -55.05 5.56
CA PHE A 366 1.31 -54.76 6.98
C PHE A 366 0.97 -53.28 7.16
N LEU A 367 -0.23 -52.98 7.63
CA LEU A 367 -0.68 -51.61 7.92
C LEU A 367 -0.62 -51.35 9.42
N SER A 368 0.01 -50.22 9.81
CA SER A 368 -0.07 -49.73 11.18
C SER A 368 -1.50 -49.31 11.55
N ALA A 369 -1.79 -49.18 12.84
CA ALA A 369 -3.12 -48.77 13.32
C ALA A 369 -3.60 -47.48 12.67
N ARG A 370 -2.70 -46.51 12.52
CA ARG A 370 -3.01 -45.21 11.88
C ARG A 370 -3.20 -45.32 10.38
N GLU A 371 -2.47 -46.18 9.70
CA GLU A 371 -2.65 -46.41 8.28
C GLU A 371 -4.00 -47.09 8.00
N ARG A 372 -4.47 -47.97 8.90
CA ARG A 372 -5.81 -48.57 8.81
C ARG A 372 -6.94 -47.57 9.04
N GLU A 373 -6.75 -46.54 9.83
CA GLU A 373 -7.72 -45.46 10.01
C GLU A 373 -7.77 -44.50 8.79
N ILE A 374 -6.62 -44.21 8.19
CA ILE A 374 -6.49 -43.22 7.12
C ILE A 374 -6.88 -43.81 5.77
N LEU A 375 -6.55 -45.06 5.48
CA LEU A 375 -6.78 -45.70 4.16
C LEU A 375 -8.28 -45.70 3.75
N PRO A 376 -9.24 -46.05 4.61
CA PRO A 376 -10.67 -45.96 4.26
C PRO A 376 -11.16 -44.55 3.96
N LEU A 377 -10.61 -43.56 4.64
CA LEU A 377 -10.97 -42.16 4.40
C LEU A 377 -10.46 -41.65 3.04
N ILE A 378 -9.29 -42.14 2.62
CA ILE A 378 -8.76 -41.88 1.28
C ILE A 378 -9.62 -42.57 0.25
N ALA A 379 -10.02 -43.83 0.49
CA ALA A 379 -10.89 -44.60 -0.41
C ALA A 379 -12.29 -43.99 -0.54
N ALA A 380 -12.79 -43.32 0.50
CA ALA A 380 -14.02 -42.55 0.48
C ALA A 380 -13.88 -41.19 -0.25
N GLY A 381 -12.71 -40.86 -0.81
CA GLY A 381 -12.48 -39.66 -1.60
C GLY A 381 -12.17 -38.37 -0.80
N LEU A 382 -11.92 -38.48 0.53
CA LEU A 382 -11.61 -37.31 1.33
C LEU A 382 -10.25 -36.71 0.93
N THR A 383 -10.19 -35.39 0.88
CA THR A 383 -8.95 -34.64 0.66
C THR A 383 -8.05 -34.64 1.92
N SER A 384 -6.75 -34.40 1.74
CA SER A 384 -5.82 -34.36 2.88
C SER A 384 -6.21 -33.36 3.98
N PRO A 385 -6.71 -32.14 3.69
CA PRO A 385 -7.24 -31.23 4.71
C PRO A 385 -8.43 -31.82 5.47
N GLN A 386 -9.40 -32.45 4.78
CA GLN A 386 -10.59 -33.06 5.40
C GLN A 386 -10.22 -34.22 6.33
N ILE A 387 -9.24 -35.05 5.92
CA ILE A 387 -8.74 -36.14 6.76
C ILE A 387 -7.99 -35.58 7.99
N ALA A 388 -7.19 -34.51 7.80
CA ALA A 388 -6.49 -33.86 8.88
C ALA A 388 -7.43 -33.30 9.94
N GLU A 389 -8.50 -32.65 9.52
CA GLU A 389 -9.56 -32.14 10.39
C GLU A 389 -10.28 -33.25 11.14
N LYS A 390 -10.69 -34.31 10.40
CA LYS A 390 -11.46 -35.44 10.97
C LYS A 390 -10.68 -36.25 12.00
N LEU A 391 -9.36 -36.41 11.82
CA LEU A 391 -8.50 -37.20 12.71
C LEU A 391 -7.70 -36.33 13.70
N PHE A 392 -7.92 -35.02 13.72
CA PHE A 392 -7.18 -34.05 14.54
C PHE A 392 -5.66 -34.14 14.37
N LEU A 393 -5.23 -34.31 13.10
CA LEU A 393 -3.83 -34.42 12.73
C LEU A 393 -3.39 -33.20 11.88
N SER A 394 -2.08 -32.95 11.83
CA SER A 394 -1.56 -31.88 10.96
C SER A 394 -1.62 -32.29 9.48
N LEU A 395 -1.83 -31.32 8.59
CA LEU A 395 -1.83 -31.54 7.14
C LEU A 395 -0.52 -32.18 6.63
N PRO A 396 0.69 -31.78 7.11
CA PRO A 396 1.93 -32.48 6.78
C PRO A 396 1.94 -33.96 7.19
N THR A 397 1.36 -34.29 8.35
CA THR A 397 1.26 -35.67 8.85
C THR A 397 0.40 -36.53 7.93
N ILE A 398 -0.75 -36.03 7.47
CA ILE A 398 -1.61 -36.78 6.52
C ILE A 398 -0.91 -36.94 5.15
N LYS A 399 -0.21 -35.91 4.67
CA LYS A 399 0.58 -36.01 3.41
C LYS A 399 1.68 -37.08 3.52
N TRP A 400 2.31 -37.19 4.68
CA TRP A 400 3.33 -38.20 4.96
C TRP A 400 2.72 -39.63 4.95
N TYR A 401 1.58 -39.85 5.63
CA TYR A 401 0.89 -41.16 5.61
C TYR A 401 0.42 -41.53 4.20
N ARG A 402 -0.10 -40.59 3.40
CA ARG A 402 -0.46 -40.86 2.01
C ARG A 402 0.73 -41.32 1.17
N ARG A 403 1.88 -40.70 1.33
CA ARG A 403 3.10 -41.12 0.64
C ARG A 403 3.51 -42.53 1.06
N LYS A 404 3.53 -42.80 2.35
CA LYS A 404 3.85 -44.13 2.89
C LYS A 404 2.91 -45.24 2.42
N LEU A 405 1.62 -44.93 2.31
CA LEU A 405 0.63 -45.86 1.76
C LEU A 405 0.87 -46.10 0.29
N LEU A 406 1.19 -45.09 -0.52
CA LEU A 406 1.56 -45.26 -1.93
C LEU A 406 2.75 -46.20 -2.11
N GLU A 407 3.78 -46.00 -1.28
CA GLU A 407 5.00 -46.85 -1.26
C GLU A 407 4.65 -48.30 -0.88
N LYS A 408 3.87 -48.53 0.20
CA LYS A 408 3.48 -49.87 0.67
C LYS A 408 2.59 -50.66 -0.31
N PHE A 409 1.77 -49.96 -1.10
CA PHE A 409 0.97 -50.56 -2.11
C PHE A 409 1.66 -50.62 -3.48
N ASP A 410 2.90 -50.14 -3.59
CA ASP A 410 3.61 -49.97 -4.86
C ASP A 410 2.70 -49.32 -5.91
N ALA A 411 2.09 -48.19 -5.54
CA ALA A 411 1.05 -47.54 -6.34
C ALA A 411 1.57 -46.24 -6.95
N ALA A 412 1.27 -46.08 -8.26
CA ALA A 412 1.69 -44.87 -8.99
C ALA A 412 0.93 -43.59 -8.57
N ASN A 413 -0.29 -43.75 -8.08
CA ASN A 413 -1.15 -42.65 -7.64
C ASN A 413 -2.24 -43.14 -6.64
N THR A 414 -3.00 -42.19 -6.10
CA THR A 414 -4.05 -42.48 -5.11
C THR A 414 -5.15 -43.42 -5.65
N ALA A 415 -5.53 -43.28 -6.91
CA ALA A 415 -6.55 -44.14 -7.50
C ALA A 415 -6.07 -45.60 -7.65
N ASP A 416 -4.82 -45.78 -8.08
CA ASP A 416 -4.16 -47.07 -8.16
C ASP A 416 -4.02 -47.73 -6.77
N MET A 417 -3.62 -46.96 -5.78
CA MET A 417 -3.53 -47.41 -4.39
C MET A 417 -4.87 -47.87 -3.84
N VAL A 418 -5.95 -47.13 -4.08
CA VAL A 418 -7.33 -47.53 -3.67
C VAL A 418 -7.81 -48.77 -4.37
N ALA A 419 -7.51 -48.92 -5.68
CA ALA A 419 -7.84 -50.13 -6.44
C ALA A 419 -7.14 -51.36 -5.86
N LYS A 420 -5.82 -51.30 -5.60
CA LYS A 420 -5.01 -52.37 -4.99
C LYS A 420 -5.48 -52.68 -3.55
N ALA A 421 -5.91 -51.67 -2.79
CA ALA A 421 -6.45 -51.86 -1.44
C ALA A 421 -7.78 -52.60 -1.44
N LYS A 422 -8.65 -52.30 -2.42
CA LYS A 422 -9.92 -53.02 -2.62
C LYS A 422 -9.74 -54.47 -3.06
N GLU A 423 -8.84 -54.71 -4.01
CA GLU A 423 -8.50 -56.08 -4.47
C GLU A 423 -8.00 -56.96 -3.30
N ARG A 424 -7.27 -56.34 -2.33
CA ARG A 424 -6.73 -57.02 -1.16
C ARG A 424 -7.71 -57.06 0.02
N GLY A 425 -8.92 -56.54 -0.12
CA GLY A 425 -9.96 -56.50 0.90
C GLY A 425 -9.62 -55.67 2.15
N LEU A 426 -8.90 -54.58 1.94
CA LEU A 426 -8.45 -53.66 3.04
C LEU A 426 -9.33 -52.40 3.12
N VAL A 427 -10.20 -52.14 2.13
CA VAL A 427 -11.18 -51.07 2.08
C VAL A 427 -12.40 -51.48 1.26
#